data_0633ea86b1b4175aa2541ac8dda670f2
#
_entry.id   0633ea86b1b4175aa2541ac8dda670f2
#
_cell.length_a   1.000
_cell.length_b   1.000
_cell.length_c   1.000
_cell.angle_alpha   90.00
_cell.angle_beta   90.00
_cell.angle_gamma   90.00
#
_symmetry.space_group_name_H-M   'P 1'
#
loop_
_entity.id
_entity.type
_entity.pdbx_description
1 polymer ?
#
loop_
_entity_poly.entity_id
_entity_poly.type
_entity_poly.pdbx_seq_one_letter_code
_entity_poly.pdbx_strand_id
1 'polypeptide(L)'
;FMSKLEKTVNLMKEENTYRRFSDGDSKYTDFSQDIFNEDKSHKCPTYIHKTPPCQGSCPSGEDIRGWLQIVRGIEKAPEGMTMSEYAFRRSTTANPFPSQMGRVCPAPCQSGCNRNEVDDYVGINAVEQFIGDTAFKEGFKFDPAPELKKQRVAIIGGGPAGMSAAYQLRNCLLYTSPS
;
A
#
# COMPACT_ATOMS: atom_id res chain seq x y z
N PHE A 1 17.04 8.08 -20.38
CA PHE A 1 16.14 7.47 -19.39
C PHE A 1 15.76 8.46 -18.28
N MET A 2 16.73 9.21 -17.73
CA MET A 2 16.47 10.24 -16.70
C MET A 2 15.56 11.37 -17.17
N SER A 3 15.70 11.84 -18.41
CA SER A 3 14.84 12.95 -18.92
C SER A 3 13.36 12.62 -19.01
N LYS A 4 13.00 11.34 -19.16
CA LYS A 4 11.61 10.89 -19.20
C LYS A 4 10.99 10.79 -17.80
N LEU A 5 11.81 10.42 -16.80
CA LEU A 5 11.41 10.38 -15.38
C LEU A 5 11.20 11.79 -14.82
N GLU A 6 12.11 12.72 -15.14
CA GLU A 6 11.98 14.12 -14.72
C GLU A 6 10.75 14.80 -15.33
N LYS A 7 10.45 14.51 -16.60
CA LYS A 7 9.20 15.00 -17.23
C LYS A 7 7.96 14.43 -16.58
N THR A 8 7.95 13.14 -16.22
CA THR A 8 6.82 12.51 -15.53
C THR A 8 6.65 13.03 -14.10
N VAL A 9 7.74 13.25 -13.38
CA VAL A 9 7.71 13.82 -12.02
C VAL A 9 7.28 15.30 -12.04
N ASN A 10 7.68 16.07 -13.06
CA ASN A 10 7.24 17.46 -13.21
C ASN A 10 5.77 17.54 -13.63
N LEU A 11 5.29 16.66 -14.52
CA LEU A 11 3.86 16.54 -14.85
C LEU A 11 3.03 16.19 -13.61
N MET A 12 3.49 15.22 -12.78
CA MET A 12 2.82 14.89 -11.53
C MET A 12 2.83 16.03 -10.50
N LYS A 13 3.86 16.87 -10.50
CA LYS A 13 3.91 18.08 -9.64
C LYS A 13 2.97 19.18 -10.12
N GLU A 14 2.76 19.33 -11.42
CA GLU A 14 1.82 20.30 -11.97
C GLU A 14 0.37 19.82 -11.87
N GLU A 15 0.09 18.52 -12.01
CA GLU A 15 -1.25 17.95 -11.94
C GLU A 15 -1.83 17.88 -10.53
N ASN A 16 -1.01 17.91 -9.49
CA ASN A 16 -1.45 17.81 -8.10
C ASN A 16 -1.37 19.14 -7.32
N THR A 17 -1.17 20.25 -7.97
CA THR A 17 -1.20 21.55 -7.30
C THR A 17 -2.63 21.99 -7.04
N TYR A 18 -3.09 21.77 -5.80
CA TYR A 18 -4.25 22.46 -5.28
C TYR A 18 -4.00 23.97 -5.37
N ARG A 19 -4.65 24.60 -6.31
CA ARG A 19 -4.59 26.07 -6.45
C ARG A 19 -5.34 26.67 -5.28
N ARG A 20 -4.61 27.27 -4.33
CA ARG A 20 -5.22 28.09 -3.31
C ARG A 20 -5.90 29.28 -4.00
N PHE A 21 -7.18 29.45 -3.73
CA PHE A 21 -7.88 30.67 -4.06
C PHE A 21 -7.18 31.82 -3.32
N SER A 22 -6.67 32.80 -4.05
CA SER A 22 -6.17 34.03 -3.48
C SER A 22 -7.20 35.15 -3.74
N ASP A 23 -7.46 35.95 -2.72
CA ASP A 23 -8.33 37.12 -2.87
C ASP A 23 -7.81 38.04 -4.00
N GLY A 24 -8.67 38.32 -4.97
CA GLY A 24 -8.31 39.06 -6.17
C GLY A 24 -8.17 38.21 -7.45
N ASP A 25 -8.25 36.92 -7.39
CA ASP A 25 -8.23 35.99 -8.54
C ASP A 25 -9.64 35.93 -9.19
N SER A 26 -10.19 37.10 -9.54
CA SER A 26 -11.57 37.29 -10.04
C SER A 26 -11.71 37.16 -11.55
N LYS A 27 -10.64 36.81 -12.28
CA LYS A 27 -10.74 36.56 -13.71
C LYS A 27 -11.26 35.12 -13.93
N TYR A 28 -12.56 35.00 -13.89
CA TYR A 28 -13.21 33.79 -14.35
C TYR A 28 -13.15 33.73 -15.88
N THR A 29 -12.43 32.77 -16.43
CA THR A 29 -12.59 32.33 -17.82
C THR A 29 -14.01 31.81 -18.01
N ASP A 30 -14.48 31.85 -19.25
CA ASP A 30 -15.81 31.33 -19.61
C ASP A 30 -16.04 29.96 -18.99
N PHE A 31 -17.14 29.82 -18.26
CA PHE A 31 -17.50 28.60 -17.53
C PHE A 31 -17.54 27.36 -18.40
N SER A 32 -17.87 27.51 -19.68
CA SER A 32 -17.86 26.42 -20.65
C SER A 32 -16.45 25.88 -20.93
N GLN A 33 -15.44 26.72 -20.88
CA GLN A 33 -14.04 26.29 -21.07
C GLN A 33 -13.48 25.61 -19.83
N ASP A 34 -13.94 26.01 -18.64
CA ASP A 34 -13.50 25.40 -17.39
C ASP A 34 -14.10 24.02 -17.15
N ILE A 35 -15.32 23.74 -17.66
CA ILE A 35 -15.99 22.45 -17.51
C ILE A 35 -15.35 21.36 -18.40
N PHE A 36 -14.86 21.73 -19.57
CA PHE A 36 -14.31 20.81 -20.57
C PHE A 36 -12.77 20.77 -20.58
N ASN A 37 -12.09 21.55 -19.74
CA ASN A 37 -10.66 21.45 -19.56
C ASN A 37 -10.37 20.36 -18.54
N GLU A 38 -9.81 19.24 -19.01
CA GLU A 38 -9.39 18.13 -18.16
C GLU A 38 -8.59 18.65 -16.95
N ASP A 39 -9.11 18.39 -15.75
CA ASP A 39 -8.45 18.48 -14.44
C ASP A 39 -7.73 19.79 -14.08
N LYS A 40 -7.90 20.86 -14.84
CA LYS A 40 -7.24 22.15 -14.59
C LYS A 40 -8.17 23.24 -14.01
N SER A 41 -9.45 22.93 -13.86
CA SER A 41 -10.40 23.89 -13.31
C SER A 41 -10.38 23.85 -11.78
N HIS A 42 -10.15 25.01 -11.15
CA HIS A 42 -10.29 25.19 -9.71
C HIS A 42 -11.73 24.98 -9.19
N LYS A 43 -12.70 24.87 -10.09
CA LYS A 43 -14.12 24.59 -9.78
C LYS A 43 -14.43 23.09 -9.70
N CYS A 44 -13.55 22.25 -10.24
CA CYS A 44 -13.64 20.81 -10.12
C CYS A 44 -12.56 20.32 -9.16
N PRO A 45 -12.86 20.14 -7.87
CA PRO A 45 -11.86 19.69 -6.91
C PRO A 45 -11.32 18.30 -7.31
N THR A 46 -10.02 18.22 -7.46
CA THR A 46 -9.35 16.93 -7.67
C THR A 46 -9.49 16.10 -6.41
N TYR A 47 -9.90 14.85 -6.55
CA TYR A 47 -9.96 13.94 -5.42
C TYR A 47 -8.54 13.61 -4.95
N ILE A 48 -8.17 14.12 -3.78
CA ILE A 48 -6.87 13.81 -3.18
C ILE A 48 -7.03 12.52 -2.38
N HIS A 49 -6.33 11.48 -2.82
CA HIS A 49 -6.22 10.23 -2.06
C HIS A 49 -5.37 10.47 -0.81
N LYS A 50 -6.01 10.71 0.31
CA LYS A 50 -5.33 10.72 1.61
C LYS A 50 -5.11 9.29 2.10
N THR A 51 -4.05 9.09 2.86
CA THR A 51 -3.81 7.83 3.57
C THR A 51 -5.03 7.49 4.43
N PRO A 52 -5.65 6.33 4.27
CA PRO A 52 -6.80 5.94 5.09
C PRO A 52 -6.40 5.82 6.57
N PRO A 53 -7.29 6.14 7.52
CA PRO A 53 -6.98 6.08 8.94
C PRO A 53 -6.47 4.72 9.42
N CYS A 54 -7.00 3.62 8.90
CA CYS A 54 -6.52 2.28 9.20
C CYS A 54 -5.04 2.10 8.84
N GLN A 55 -4.64 2.60 7.69
CA GLN A 55 -3.27 2.55 7.21
C GLN A 55 -2.34 3.50 8.00
N GLY A 56 -2.84 4.70 8.33
CA GLY A 56 -2.12 5.65 9.18
C GLY A 56 -1.94 5.18 10.62
N SER A 57 -2.81 4.31 11.12
CA SER A 57 -2.74 3.71 12.44
C SER A 57 -1.86 2.45 12.50
N CYS A 58 -1.49 1.87 11.35
CA CYS A 58 -0.65 0.69 11.27
C CYS A 58 0.82 1.07 11.43
N PRO A 59 1.54 0.57 12.49
CA PRO A 59 2.97 0.87 12.68
C PRO A 59 3.86 0.35 11.54
N SER A 60 3.43 -0.73 10.87
CA SER A 60 4.16 -1.33 9.74
C SER A 60 3.88 -0.64 8.42
N GLY A 61 2.93 0.30 8.37
CA GLY A 61 2.57 1.01 7.15
C GLY A 61 1.97 0.12 6.06
N GLU A 62 1.22 -0.91 6.45
CA GLU A 62 0.59 -1.82 5.49
C GLU A 62 -0.41 -1.13 4.57
N ASP A 63 -0.44 -1.52 3.31
CA ASP A 63 -1.46 -1.09 2.35
C ASP A 63 -2.79 -1.84 2.56
N ILE A 64 -3.37 -1.62 3.75
CA ILE A 64 -4.60 -2.30 4.19
C ILE A 64 -5.73 -2.10 3.20
N ARG A 65 -5.92 -0.88 2.72
CA ARG A 65 -6.97 -0.57 1.75
C ARG A 65 -6.75 -1.33 0.43
N GLY A 66 -5.49 -1.41 -0.03
CA GLY A 66 -5.15 -2.09 -1.27
C GLY A 66 -5.49 -3.58 -1.21
N TRP A 67 -4.99 -4.32 -0.23
CA TRP A 67 -5.29 -5.75 -0.16
C TRP A 67 -6.76 -6.04 0.20
N LEU A 68 -7.45 -5.16 0.95
CA LEU A 68 -8.90 -5.28 1.14
C LEU A 68 -9.68 -5.11 -0.18
N GLN A 69 -9.26 -4.19 -1.05
CA GLN A 69 -9.88 -4.01 -2.37
C GLN A 69 -9.69 -5.24 -3.26
N ILE A 70 -8.53 -5.88 -3.19
CA ILE A 70 -8.24 -7.13 -3.90
C ILE A 70 -9.15 -8.25 -3.39
N VAL A 71 -9.21 -8.47 -2.08
CA VAL A 71 -10.05 -9.52 -1.48
C VAL A 71 -11.53 -9.32 -1.79
N ARG A 72 -11.98 -8.07 -1.88
CA ARG A 72 -13.36 -7.72 -2.29
C ARG A 72 -13.61 -7.83 -3.79
N GLY A 73 -12.60 -8.09 -4.61
CA GLY A 73 -12.70 -8.18 -6.07
C GLY A 73 -12.87 -6.83 -6.77
N ILE A 74 -12.63 -5.70 -6.09
CA ILE A 74 -12.65 -4.36 -6.69
C ILE A 74 -11.39 -4.17 -7.54
N GLU A 75 -10.24 -4.46 -6.97
CA GLU A 75 -8.98 -4.50 -7.70
C GLU A 75 -8.76 -5.93 -8.21
N LYS A 76 -8.64 -6.07 -9.52
CA LYS A 76 -8.47 -7.38 -10.17
C LYS A 76 -7.01 -7.81 -10.14
N ALA A 77 -6.77 -9.09 -9.92
CA ALA A 77 -5.45 -9.66 -10.03
C ALA A 77 -4.94 -9.59 -11.50
N PRO A 78 -3.62 -9.45 -11.70
CA PRO A 78 -2.99 -9.56 -13.01
C PRO A 78 -3.28 -10.92 -13.66
N GLU A 79 -3.16 -10.98 -15.00
CA GLU A 79 -3.30 -12.25 -15.73
C GLU A 79 -2.31 -13.30 -15.20
N GLY A 80 -2.81 -14.51 -15.01
CA GLY A 80 -2.02 -15.64 -14.51
C GLY A 80 -1.84 -15.71 -12.99
N MET A 81 -2.40 -14.76 -12.24
CA MET A 81 -2.33 -14.74 -10.78
C MET A 81 -3.72 -14.85 -10.16
N THR A 82 -3.87 -15.63 -9.09
CA THR A 82 -5.13 -15.70 -8.35
C THR A 82 -5.32 -14.45 -7.49
N MET A 83 -6.56 -14.12 -7.16
CA MET A 83 -6.88 -13.02 -6.24
C MET A 83 -6.21 -13.22 -4.88
N SER A 84 -6.20 -14.44 -4.37
CA SER A 84 -5.59 -14.78 -3.08
C SER A 84 -4.08 -14.59 -3.10
N GLU A 85 -3.41 -14.98 -4.18
CA GLU A 85 -1.98 -14.76 -4.34
C GLU A 85 -1.65 -13.27 -4.46
N TYR A 86 -2.45 -12.52 -5.21
CA TYR A 86 -2.24 -11.08 -5.35
C TYR A 86 -2.43 -10.34 -4.02
N ALA A 87 -3.45 -10.70 -3.25
CA ALA A 87 -3.66 -10.15 -1.91
C ALA A 87 -2.49 -10.50 -0.97
N PHE A 88 -1.99 -11.74 -1.01
CA PHE A 88 -0.83 -12.17 -0.24
C PHE A 88 0.42 -11.37 -0.61
N ARG A 89 0.73 -11.23 -1.91
CA ARG A 89 1.87 -10.43 -2.38
C ARG A 89 1.78 -8.97 -1.95
N ARG A 90 0.58 -8.40 -1.99
CA ARG A 90 0.33 -7.02 -1.56
C ARG A 90 0.52 -6.83 -0.06
N SER A 91 -0.03 -7.72 0.77
CA SER A 91 0.13 -7.68 2.23
C SER A 91 1.59 -7.87 2.64
N THR A 92 2.29 -8.81 2.01
CA THR A 92 3.68 -9.14 2.37
C THR A 92 4.72 -8.12 1.94
N THR A 93 4.36 -7.07 1.23
CA THR A 93 5.28 -5.93 1.00
C THR A 93 5.69 -5.25 2.32
N ALA A 94 4.79 -5.20 3.30
CA ALA A 94 5.04 -4.62 4.61
C ALA A 94 5.11 -5.67 5.73
N ASN A 95 4.24 -6.68 5.70
CA ASN A 95 4.14 -7.71 6.72
C ASN A 95 4.37 -9.11 6.14
N PRO A 96 5.56 -9.73 6.36
CA PRO A 96 5.84 -11.06 5.84
C PRO A 96 5.09 -12.20 6.57
N PHE A 97 4.33 -11.89 7.63
CA PHE A 97 3.66 -12.88 8.48
C PHE A 97 2.15 -12.60 8.65
N PRO A 98 1.36 -12.46 7.57
CA PRO A 98 -0.05 -12.08 7.68
C PRO A 98 -0.87 -13.04 8.52
N SER A 99 -0.61 -14.35 8.45
CA SER A 99 -1.30 -15.36 9.28
C SER A 99 -1.03 -15.20 10.78
N GLN A 100 0.21 -14.86 11.16
CA GLN A 100 0.56 -14.66 12.57
C GLN A 100 0.06 -13.31 13.07
N MET A 101 0.29 -12.25 12.32
CA MET A 101 -0.12 -10.90 12.71
C MET A 101 -1.64 -10.78 12.79
N GLY A 102 -2.37 -11.41 11.89
CA GLY A 102 -3.82 -11.49 11.96
C GLY A 102 -4.36 -12.15 13.25
N ARG A 103 -3.51 -12.87 14.00
CA ARG A 103 -3.87 -13.52 15.29
C ARG A 103 -3.38 -12.77 16.52
N VAL A 104 -2.23 -12.10 16.43
CA VAL A 104 -1.56 -11.56 17.62
C VAL A 104 -1.47 -10.05 17.65
N CYS A 105 -1.70 -9.38 16.52
CA CYS A 105 -1.68 -7.93 16.43
C CYS A 105 -2.85 -7.32 17.24
N PRO A 106 -2.61 -6.28 18.04
CA PRO A 106 -3.67 -5.58 18.79
C PRO A 106 -4.63 -4.78 17.90
N ALA A 107 -4.41 -4.78 16.58
CA ALA A 107 -5.24 -4.17 15.55
C ALA A 107 -5.52 -2.66 15.73
N PRO A 108 -4.49 -1.81 15.87
CA PRO A 108 -4.72 -0.37 15.94
C PRO A 108 -5.39 0.18 14.67
N CYS A 109 -5.23 -0.51 13.55
CA CYS A 109 -5.93 -0.22 12.30
C CYS A 109 -7.45 -0.35 12.41
N GLN A 110 -7.96 -1.32 13.17
CA GLN A 110 -9.40 -1.49 13.41
C GLN A 110 -9.92 -0.39 14.32
N SER A 111 -9.18 -0.06 15.39
CA SER A 111 -9.56 1.01 16.32
C SER A 111 -9.56 2.39 15.66
N GLY A 112 -8.63 2.65 14.73
CA GLY A 112 -8.54 3.91 14.00
C GLY A 112 -9.45 4.01 12.77
N CYS A 113 -10.31 3.03 12.54
CA CYS A 113 -11.16 3.02 11.34
C CYS A 113 -12.35 3.97 11.48
N ASN A 114 -12.54 4.88 10.50
CA ASN A 114 -13.71 5.78 10.48
C ASN A 114 -15.05 5.04 10.33
N ARG A 115 -15.02 3.79 9.92
CA ARG A 115 -16.22 2.96 9.82
C ARG A 115 -16.87 2.72 11.18
N ASN A 116 -16.08 2.79 12.26
CA ASN A 116 -16.56 2.61 13.64
C ASN A 116 -17.65 3.64 14.06
N GLU A 117 -17.71 4.78 13.34
CA GLU A 117 -18.74 5.81 13.58
C GLU A 117 -20.07 5.50 12.87
N VAL A 118 -20.11 4.50 12.01
CA VAL A 118 -21.27 4.20 11.14
C VAL A 118 -21.76 2.78 11.34
N ASP A 119 -20.86 1.82 11.43
CA ASP A 119 -21.14 0.39 11.54
C ASP A 119 -20.31 -0.23 12.67
N ASP A 120 -20.50 -1.55 12.86
CA ASP A 120 -19.55 -2.37 13.58
C ASP A 120 -18.18 -2.32 12.88
N TYR A 121 -17.14 -2.54 13.65
CA TYR A 121 -15.77 -2.47 13.14
C TYR A 121 -15.50 -3.37 11.93
N VAL A 122 -14.61 -2.95 11.06
CA VAL A 122 -14.10 -3.78 9.96
C VAL A 122 -13.09 -4.78 10.51
N GLY A 123 -13.32 -6.07 10.33
CA GLY A 123 -12.45 -7.16 10.79
C GLY A 123 -11.15 -7.27 9.97
N ILE A 124 -10.30 -6.25 10.03
CA ILE A 124 -9.06 -6.17 9.24
C ILE A 124 -8.14 -7.34 9.55
N ASN A 125 -7.93 -7.64 10.85
CA ASN A 125 -7.10 -8.77 11.26
C ASN A 125 -7.63 -10.11 10.79
N ALA A 126 -8.95 -10.30 10.78
CA ALA A 126 -9.55 -11.54 10.32
C ALA A 126 -9.30 -11.74 8.81
N VAL A 127 -9.35 -10.67 8.02
CA VAL A 127 -9.03 -10.73 6.59
C VAL A 127 -7.54 -10.96 6.36
N GLU A 128 -6.68 -10.30 7.12
CA GLU A 128 -5.23 -10.51 7.08
C GLU A 128 -4.87 -11.97 7.42
N GLN A 129 -5.46 -12.52 8.48
CA GLN A 129 -5.34 -13.92 8.84
C GLN A 129 -5.77 -14.84 7.70
N PHE A 130 -6.92 -14.57 7.09
CA PHE A 130 -7.44 -15.32 5.95
C PHE A 130 -6.45 -15.32 4.77
N ILE A 131 -5.87 -14.16 4.44
CA ILE A 131 -4.85 -14.05 3.39
C ILE A 131 -3.65 -14.96 3.70
N GLY A 132 -3.14 -14.90 4.93
CA GLY A 132 -1.99 -15.69 5.35
C GLY A 132 -2.28 -17.19 5.41
N ASP A 133 -3.43 -17.59 5.95
CA ASP A 133 -3.84 -18.99 6.04
C ASP A 133 -4.07 -19.61 4.65
N THR A 134 -4.66 -18.81 3.75
CA THR A 134 -4.83 -19.22 2.35
C THR A 134 -3.48 -19.41 1.68
N ALA A 135 -2.53 -18.53 1.93
CA ALA A 135 -1.18 -18.66 1.38
C ALA A 135 -0.48 -19.95 1.82
N PHE A 136 -0.63 -20.35 3.08
CA PHE A 136 -0.14 -21.64 3.57
C PHE A 136 -0.84 -22.82 2.90
N LYS A 137 -2.15 -22.76 2.78
CA LYS A 137 -2.96 -23.82 2.18
C LYS A 137 -2.62 -24.05 0.70
N GLU A 138 -2.47 -22.95 -0.04
CA GLU A 138 -2.17 -22.98 -1.48
C GLU A 138 -0.66 -23.12 -1.76
N GLY A 139 0.18 -23.01 -0.73
CA GLY A 139 1.63 -23.16 -0.85
C GLY A 139 2.34 -22.00 -1.53
N PHE A 140 1.80 -20.77 -1.40
CA PHE A 140 2.44 -19.58 -1.96
C PHE A 140 3.81 -19.37 -1.35
N LYS A 141 4.75 -18.93 -2.17
CA LYS A 141 6.13 -18.67 -1.77
C LYS A 141 6.51 -17.23 -2.11
N PHE A 142 7.44 -16.71 -1.35
CA PHE A 142 8.08 -15.44 -1.68
C PHE A 142 8.95 -15.60 -2.92
N ASP A 143 9.00 -14.55 -3.73
CA ASP A 143 9.87 -14.56 -4.90
C ASP A 143 11.34 -14.63 -4.47
N PRO A 144 12.17 -15.42 -5.14
CA PRO A 144 13.60 -15.42 -4.89
C PRO A 144 14.18 -14.05 -5.28
N ALA A 145 15.20 -13.61 -4.55
CA ALA A 145 15.92 -12.41 -4.93
C ALA A 145 16.53 -12.60 -6.34
N PRO A 146 16.31 -11.67 -7.27
CA PRO A 146 16.76 -11.83 -8.65
C PRO A 146 18.29 -11.87 -8.77
N GLU A 147 18.99 -11.17 -7.88
CA GLU A 147 20.45 -11.15 -7.80
C GLU A 147 20.91 -10.97 -6.36
N LEU A 148 21.98 -11.63 -5.96
CA LEU A 148 22.56 -11.51 -4.63
C LEU A 148 23.72 -10.54 -4.63
N LYS A 149 23.66 -9.55 -3.76
CA LYS A 149 24.78 -8.65 -3.49
C LYS A 149 25.87 -9.36 -2.67
N LYS A 150 27.10 -8.84 -2.75
CA LYS A 150 28.25 -9.42 -2.03
C LYS A 150 28.23 -9.17 -0.52
N GLN A 151 27.44 -8.21 -0.05
CA GLN A 151 27.36 -7.86 1.36
C GLN A 151 26.67 -8.99 2.14
N ARG A 152 27.21 -9.28 3.33
CA ARG A 152 26.68 -10.25 4.27
C ARG A 152 26.16 -9.55 5.51
N VAL A 153 24.95 -9.90 5.94
CA VAL A 153 24.34 -9.37 7.16
C VAL A 153 23.96 -10.55 8.04
N ALA A 154 24.47 -10.56 9.26
CA ALA A 154 24.07 -11.52 10.28
C ALA A 154 22.93 -10.93 11.12
N ILE A 155 21.89 -11.72 11.37
CA ILE A 155 20.76 -11.33 12.20
C ILE A 155 20.74 -12.25 13.40
N ILE A 156 20.89 -11.67 14.58
CA ILE A 156 20.89 -12.39 15.85
C ILE A 156 19.46 -12.35 16.42
N GLY A 157 18.84 -13.52 16.53
CA GLY A 157 17.48 -13.70 17.02
C GLY A 157 16.47 -14.08 15.96
N GLY A 158 15.76 -15.19 16.15
CA GLY A 158 14.72 -15.74 15.27
C GLY A 158 13.30 -15.31 15.60
N GLY A 159 13.10 -14.21 16.35
CA GLY A 159 11.78 -13.66 16.62
C GLY A 159 11.20 -12.88 15.43
N PRO A 160 9.95 -12.40 15.52
CA PRO A 160 9.27 -11.70 14.42
C PRO A 160 10.09 -10.54 13.84
N ALA A 161 10.74 -9.75 14.68
CA ALA A 161 11.58 -8.64 14.25
C ALA A 161 12.79 -9.11 13.43
N GLY A 162 13.52 -10.13 13.91
CA GLY A 162 14.68 -10.67 13.20
C GLY A 162 14.30 -11.32 11.88
N MET A 163 13.21 -12.09 11.86
CA MET A 163 12.70 -12.71 10.65
C MET A 163 12.18 -11.68 9.64
N SER A 164 11.50 -10.62 10.09
CA SER A 164 11.07 -9.52 9.23
C SER A 164 12.27 -8.76 8.65
N ALA A 165 13.29 -8.50 9.45
CA ALA A 165 14.53 -7.90 8.97
C ALA A 165 15.22 -8.78 7.91
N ALA A 166 15.27 -10.10 8.14
CA ALA A 166 15.81 -11.06 7.16
C ALA A 166 15.05 -11.02 5.84
N TYR A 167 13.73 -11.00 5.90
CA TYR A 167 12.86 -10.91 4.73
C TYR A 167 13.13 -9.61 3.95
N GLN A 168 13.11 -8.46 4.60
CA GLN A 168 13.34 -7.17 3.94
C GLN A 168 14.76 -7.04 3.37
N LEU A 169 15.76 -7.48 4.12
CA LEU A 169 17.14 -7.51 3.63
C LEU A 169 17.30 -8.44 2.43
N ARG A 170 16.60 -9.57 2.43
CA ARG A 170 16.60 -10.48 1.28
C ARG A 170 15.96 -9.85 0.06
N ASN A 171 14.87 -9.14 0.24
CA ASN A 171 14.22 -8.38 -0.84
C ASN A 171 15.13 -7.25 -1.36
N CYS A 172 16.00 -6.70 -0.52
CA CYS A 172 17.04 -5.76 -0.92
C CYS A 172 18.27 -6.43 -1.55
N LEU A 173 18.20 -7.71 -1.90
CA LEU A 173 19.25 -8.49 -2.56
C LEU A 173 20.50 -8.73 -1.71
N LEU A 174 20.39 -8.60 -0.39
CA LEU A 174 21.48 -8.92 0.52
C LEU A 174 21.47 -10.39 0.89
N TYR A 175 22.67 -10.97 1.01
CA TYR A 175 22.79 -12.30 1.57
C TYR A 175 22.56 -12.23 3.09
N THR A 176 21.55 -12.92 3.57
CA THR A 176 21.25 -13.02 5.00
C THR A 176 21.40 -14.48 5.44
N SER A 177 22.09 -14.69 6.55
CA SER A 177 22.12 -15.97 7.23
C SER A 177 21.47 -15.78 8.61
N PRO A 178 20.35 -16.41 8.89
CA PRO A 178 19.84 -16.48 10.25
C PRO A 178 20.75 -17.40 11.08
N SER A 179 21.13 -16.95 12.25
CA SER A 179 21.87 -17.73 13.23
C SER A 179 21.01 -17.98 14.48
#